data_2d047a1765f24a6d838c5f428bf6a3c4
#
_entry.id   2d047a1765f24a6d838c5f428bf6a3c4
#
_cell.length_a   1.000
_cell.length_b   1.000
_cell.length_c   1.000
_cell.angle_alpha   90.00
_cell.angle_beta   90.00
_cell.angle_gamma   90.00
#
_symmetry.space_group_name_H-M   'P 1'
#
loop_
_entity.id
_entity.type
_entity.pdbx_description
1 polymer ?
#
loop_
_entity_poly.entity_id
_entity_poly.type
_entity_poly.pdbx_seq_one_letter_code
_entity_poly.pdbx_strand_id
1 'polypeptide(L)'
;MGRRTTTALIATAMVGLSACGGGLELDQAQTAEVLLTSEEFPLDGFTRGEVEEVAADSAEATDAPSDDSLAALLEGQDVPESCLEALEATDLSNDDFIAQSSVMFTQGDASSPLPTTLNLVVATVEGESPLTPLSSVNDECDEVTLDEAEGSMVMTFEDLESLDGTKLSVSMGEFTVDMIMGGTMEDQMIVAGFATGLDEDQLAEVIEAQVAKLQDTQ
;
A
#
# COMPACT_ATOMS: atom_id res chain seq x y z
N MET A 1 -48.66 46.74 -23.89
CA MET A 1 -47.44 46.48 -23.10
C MET A 1 -47.63 45.16 -22.41
N GLY A 2 -47.18 44.08 -23.02
CA GLY A 2 -47.32 42.69 -22.51
C GLY A 2 -46.01 42.21 -21.97
N ARG A 3 -45.98 41.90 -20.68
CA ARG A 3 -44.85 41.26 -20.00
C ARG A 3 -44.93 39.76 -20.24
N ARG A 4 -43.96 39.19 -20.95
CA ARG A 4 -43.78 37.73 -21.09
C ARG A 4 -42.91 37.25 -19.94
N THR A 5 -43.51 36.45 -19.07
CA THR A 5 -42.79 35.70 -17.99
C THR A 5 -42.27 34.39 -18.58
N THR A 6 -40.95 34.25 -18.64
CA THR A 6 -40.30 33.00 -19.06
C THR A 6 -40.06 32.13 -17.82
N THR A 7 -40.79 31.04 -17.71
CA THR A 7 -40.61 30.04 -16.64
C THR A 7 -39.47 29.10 -17.06
N ALA A 8 -38.36 29.13 -16.33
CA ALA A 8 -37.28 28.17 -16.48
C ALA A 8 -37.62 26.88 -15.73
N LEU A 9 -37.75 25.80 -16.46
CA LEU A 9 -37.83 24.41 -15.91
C LEU A 9 -36.43 23.98 -15.55
N ILE A 10 -36.15 23.80 -14.26
CA ILE A 10 -34.96 23.13 -13.75
C ILE A 10 -35.30 21.64 -13.77
N ALA A 11 -34.69 20.91 -14.70
CA ALA A 11 -34.71 19.46 -14.71
C ALA A 11 -33.67 18.94 -13.70
N THR A 12 -34.14 18.50 -12.53
CA THR A 12 -33.33 17.79 -11.56
C THR A 12 -33.16 16.35 -12.06
N ALA A 13 -32.00 16.03 -12.58
CA ALA A 13 -31.60 14.65 -12.87
C ALA A 13 -31.34 13.95 -11.54
N MET A 14 -32.28 13.15 -11.07
CA MET A 14 -32.04 12.16 -10.03
C MET A 14 -31.26 11.02 -10.67
N VAL A 15 -29.95 10.98 -10.40
CA VAL A 15 -29.14 9.78 -10.60
C VAL A 15 -29.60 8.78 -9.54
N GLY A 16 -30.38 7.78 -9.96
CA GLY A 16 -30.79 6.69 -9.10
C GLY A 16 -29.57 5.78 -8.87
N LEU A 17 -28.99 5.85 -7.69
CA LEU A 17 -28.08 4.80 -7.20
C LEU A 17 -28.92 3.54 -7.02
N SER A 18 -28.73 2.58 -7.91
CA SER A 18 -29.20 1.22 -7.74
C SER A 18 -28.28 0.54 -6.71
N ALA A 19 -28.67 0.61 -5.44
CA ALA A 19 -28.10 -0.23 -4.41
C ALA A 19 -28.56 -1.69 -4.63
N CYS A 20 -27.87 -2.40 -5.50
CA CYS A 20 -27.86 -3.86 -5.52
C CYS A 20 -26.52 -4.26 -4.92
N GLY A 21 -26.55 -4.98 -3.79
CA GLY A 21 -25.45 -5.49 -2.98
C GLY A 21 -24.24 -6.03 -3.72
N GLY A 22 -23.42 -5.15 -4.23
CA GLY A 22 -22.08 -5.39 -4.71
C GLY A 22 -21.16 -4.67 -3.76
N GLY A 23 -20.05 -5.29 -3.36
CA GLY A 23 -19.00 -4.67 -2.57
C GLY A 23 -18.52 -3.35 -3.21
N LEU A 24 -17.77 -2.60 -2.46
CA LEU A 24 -17.22 -1.33 -2.92
C LEU A 24 -16.22 -1.63 -4.05
N GLU A 25 -16.57 -1.26 -5.27
CA GLU A 25 -15.65 -1.22 -6.40
C GLU A 25 -15.41 0.24 -6.75
N LEU A 26 -14.21 0.75 -6.44
CA LEU A 26 -13.79 2.07 -6.86
C LEU A 26 -13.08 2.00 -8.22
N ASP A 27 -13.37 2.94 -9.10
CA ASP A 27 -12.58 3.13 -10.31
C ASP A 27 -11.27 3.90 -10.02
N GLN A 28 -10.39 4.01 -11.01
CA GLN A 28 -9.08 4.64 -10.87
C GLN A 28 -9.16 6.08 -10.34
N ALA A 29 -10.09 6.87 -10.81
CA ALA A 29 -10.24 8.26 -10.34
C ALA A 29 -10.77 8.32 -8.91
N GLN A 30 -11.64 7.41 -8.54
CA GLN A 30 -12.21 7.31 -7.20
C GLN A 30 -11.16 6.84 -6.18
N THR A 31 -10.27 5.89 -6.53
CA THR A 31 -9.17 5.48 -5.63
C THR A 31 -8.23 6.65 -5.30
N ALA A 32 -7.99 7.54 -6.26
CA ALA A 32 -7.17 8.74 -6.04
C ALA A 32 -7.86 9.79 -5.15
N GLU A 33 -9.18 9.98 -5.32
CA GLU A 33 -9.97 10.97 -4.57
C GLU A 33 -10.15 10.58 -3.09
N VAL A 34 -10.18 9.29 -2.78
CA VAL A 34 -10.40 8.81 -1.41
C VAL A 34 -9.13 8.75 -0.57
N LEU A 35 -7.94 8.94 -1.14
CA LEU A 35 -6.69 8.97 -0.38
C LEU A 35 -6.68 10.12 0.65
N LEU A 36 -6.16 9.85 1.86
CA LEU A 36 -6.06 10.85 2.93
C LEU A 36 -5.39 12.13 2.43
N THR A 37 -5.97 13.27 2.78
CA THR A 37 -5.35 14.59 2.60
C THR A 37 -4.37 14.87 3.74
N SER A 38 -3.56 15.94 3.61
CA SER A 38 -2.66 16.37 4.70
C SER A 38 -3.39 16.72 6.01
N GLU A 39 -4.66 17.16 5.91
CA GLU A 39 -5.46 17.56 7.09
C GLU A 39 -6.11 16.35 7.78
N GLU A 40 -6.33 15.26 7.04
CA GLU A 40 -6.94 14.03 7.52
C GLU A 40 -5.89 13.02 8.02
N PHE A 41 -4.62 13.23 7.68
CA PHE A 41 -3.54 12.33 8.09
C PHE A 41 -3.33 12.39 9.60
N PRO A 42 -3.41 11.26 10.32
CA PRO A 42 -3.48 11.28 11.78
C PRO A 42 -2.16 11.62 12.48
N LEU A 43 -1.03 11.43 11.82
CA LEU A 43 0.28 11.66 12.42
C LEU A 43 0.81 13.06 12.13
N ASP A 44 1.35 13.73 13.15
CA ASP A 44 1.87 15.08 13.02
C ASP A 44 3.22 15.15 12.28
N GLY A 45 3.46 16.25 11.57
CA GLY A 45 4.75 16.59 10.98
C GLY A 45 5.05 15.93 9.64
N PHE A 46 4.10 15.23 9.05
CA PHE A 46 4.23 14.66 7.72
C PHE A 46 3.85 15.66 6.62
N THR A 47 4.55 15.55 5.51
CA THR A 47 4.23 16.25 4.26
C THR A 47 3.71 15.25 3.25
N ARG A 48 2.53 15.55 2.69
CA ARG A 48 1.90 14.73 1.64
C ARG A 48 2.54 15.02 0.28
N GLY A 49 2.91 13.98 -0.44
CA GLY A 49 3.36 14.04 -1.83
C GLY A 49 2.23 14.15 -2.85
N GLU A 50 2.58 14.01 -4.10
CA GLU A 50 1.61 13.89 -5.19
C GLU A 50 0.96 12.50 -5.18
N VAL A 51 -0.26 12.40 -5.69
CA VAL A 51 -0.94 11.12 -5.87
C VAL A 51 -0.41 10.47 -7.14
N GLU A 52 -0.02 9.22 -7.03
CA GLU A 52 0.35 8.39 -8.15
C GLU A 52 -0.80 7.44 -8.49
N GLU A 53 -1.25 7.48 -9.74
CA GLU A 53 -2.29 6.61 -10.27
C GLU A 53 -1.64 5.55 -11.15
N VAL A 54 -1.85 4.28 -10.82
CA VAL A 54 -1.39 3.16 -11.63
C VAL A 54 -2.60 2.62 -12.39
N ALA A 55 -2.69 2.93 -13.68
CA ALA A 55 -3.74 2.39 -14.52
C ALA A 55 -3.42 0.92 -14.86
N ALA A 56 -4.43 0.05 -14.78
CA ALA A 56 -4.32 -1.36 -15.14
C ALA A 56 -3.75 -1.61 -16.55
N ASP A 57 -3.97 -0.66 -17.48
CA ASP A 57 -3.43 -0.67 -18.85
C ASP A 57 -2.00 -0.09 -18.97
N SER A 58 -1.41 0.39 -17.88
CA SER A 58 -0.04 0.93 -17.87
C SER A 58 1.02 -0.17 -17.88
N ALA A 59 0.62 -1.41 -18.06
CA ALA A 59 1.50 -2.54 -18.23
C ALA A 59 2.37 -2.41 -19.48
N GLU A 60 3.38 -1.56 -19.44
CA GLU A 60 4.68 -2.05 -19.88
C GLU A 60 5.12 -3.04 -18.78
N ALA A 61 4.34 -4.13 -18.67
CA ALA A 61 4.75 -5.29 -17.93
C ALA A 61 6.08 -5.72 -18.52
N THR A 62 7.15 -5.33 -17.88
CA THR A 62 8.38 -6.09 -18.01
C THR A 62 8.05 -7.41 -17.31
N ASP A 63 7.76 -8.45 -18.11
CA ASP A 63 7.67 -9.87 -17.71
C ASP A 63 8.99 -10.40 -17.09
N ALA A 64 9.88 -9.54 -16.71
CA ALA A 64 11.05 -9.88 -15.94
C ALA A 64 10.72 -9.58 -14.47
N PRO A 65 10.96 -10.53 -13.53
CA PRO A 65 11.05 -10.18 -12.13
C PRO A 65 11.92 -8.92 -12.07
N SER A 66 11.42 -7.89 -11.40
CA SER A 66 12.23 -6.66 -11.28
C SER A 66 13.55 -7.10 -10.68
N ASP A 67 14.68 -6.81 -11.37
CA ASP A 67 16.02 -7.13 -10.85
C ASP A 67 16.25 -6.51 -9.44
N ASP A 68 15.30 -5.68 -9.01
CA ASP A 68 15.24 -5.01 -7.72
C ASP A 68 14.33 -5.73 -6.69
N SER A 69 13.71 -6.91 -7.01
CA SER A 69 12.92 -7.65 -6.02
C SER A 69 13.81 -8.22 -4.92
N LEU A 70 13.29 -8.30 -3.69
CA LEU A 70 14.04 -8.87 -2.57
C LEU A 70 14.41 -10.33 -2.85
N ALA A 71 13.53 -11.10 -3.49
CA ALA A 71 13.81 -12.46 -3.91
C ALA A 71 15.01 -12.53 -4.88
N ALA A 72 15.07 -11.63 -5.86
CA ALA A 72 16.19 -11.57 -6.82
C ALA A 72 17.52 -11.20 -6.13
N LEU A 73 17.50 -10.32 -5.13
CA LEU A 73 18.69 -9.98 -4.33
C LEU A 73 19.21 -11.17 -3.51
N LEU A 74 18.32 -12.08 -3.12
CA LEU A 74 18.64 -13.26 -2.32
C LEU A 74 18.97 -14.49 -3.17
N GLU A 75 18.75 -14.44 -4.49
CA GLU A 75 19.04 -15.55 -5.40
C GLU A 75 20.53 -15.88 -5.39
N GLY A 76 20.83 -17.15 -5.13
CA GLY A 76 22.21 -17.64 -5.04
C GLY A 76 22.87 -17.47 -3.68
N GLN A 77 22.17 -16.94 -2.69
CA GLN A 77 22.58 -16.92 -1.29
C GLN A 77 22.14 -18.23 -0.59
N ASP A 78 22.62 -18.48 0.63
CA ASP A 78 22.23 -19.64 1.43
C ASP A 78 20.89 -19.40 2.15
N VAL A 79 19.83 -19.19 1.35
CA VAL A 79 18.45 -18.91 1.79
C VAL A 79 17.59 -20.14 1.49
N PRO A 80 16.67 -20.56 2.40
CA PRO A 80 15.75 -21.64 2.13
C PRO A 80 14.90 -21.39 0.87
N GLU A 81 14.71 -22.44 0.04
CA GLU A 81 13.89 -22.34 -1.18
C GLU A 81 12.46 -21.90 -0.87
N SER A 82 11.87 -22.37 0.25
CA SER A 82 10.54 -21.94 0.71
C SER A 82 10.47 -20.45 1.03
N CYS A 83 11.53 -19.88 1.58
CA CYS A 83 11.61 -18.43 1.83
C CYS A 83 11.68 -17.64 0.50
N LEU A 84 12.46 -18.08 -0.47
CA LEU A 84 12.51 -17.44 -1.79
C LEU A 84 11.15 -17.50 -2.49
N GLU A 85 10.48 -18.65 -2.48
CA GLU A 85 9.13 -18.81 -3.04
C GLU A 85 8.10 -17.88 -2.33
N ALA A 86 8.19 -17.75 -1.00
CA ALA A 86 7.33 -16.85 -0.24
C ALA A 86 7.59 -15.38 -0.60
N LEU A 87 8.85 -14.98 -0.76
CA LEU A 87 9.23 -13.62 -1.18
C LEU A 87 8.80 -13.32 -2.63
N GLU A 88 8.93 -14.28 -3.54
CA GLU A 88 8.43 -14.14 -4.92
C GLU A 88 6.91 -13.94 -4.95
N ALA A 89 6.18 -14.60 -4.04
CA ALA A 89 4.74 -14.45 -3.93
C ALA A 89 4.30 -13.07 -3.42
N THR A 90 5.19 -12.29 -2.80
CA THR A 90 4.91 -10.91 -2.38
C THR A 90 5.13 -9.87 -3.49
N ASP A 91 5.67 -10.28 -4.63
CA ASP A 91 5.88 -9.39 -5.78
C ASP A 91 4.53 -9.16 -6.47
N LEU A 92 3.83 -8.11 -6.02
CA LEU A 92 2.51 -7.76 -6.52
C LEU A 92 2.61 -7.27 -7.96
N SER A 93 2.04 -8.01 -8.89
CA SER A 93 1.92 -7.56 -10.27
C SER A 93 0.79 -6.53 -10.41
N ASN A 94 0.95 -5.56 -11.30
CA ASN A 94 -0.13 -4.61 -11.60
C ASN A 94 -1.40 -5.28 -12.14
N ASP A 95 -1.29 -6.52 -12.63
CA ASP A 95 -2.41 -7.30 -13.15
C ASP A 95 -3.39 -7.77 -12.05
N ASP A 96 -2.94 -7.76 -10.78
CA ASP A 96 -3.78 -8.13 -9.64
C ASP A 96 -4.75 -7.01 -9.23
N PHE A 97 -4.55 -5.79 -9.74
CA PHE A 97 -5.34 -4.62 -9.39
C PHE A 97 -6.24 -4.15 -10.52
N ILE A 98 -7.53 -3.91 -10.23
CA ILE A 98 -8.48 -3.27 -11.15
C ILE A 98 -8.20 -1.75 -11.21
N ALA A 99 -7.95 -1.17 -10.06
CA ALA A 99 -7.63 0.25 -9.88
C ALA A 99 -6.71 0.39 -8.67
N GLN A 100 -5.72 1.26 -8.78
CA GLN A 100 -4.77 1.53 -7.70
C GLN A 100 -4.32 2.97 -7.71
N SER A 101 -4.31 3.58 -6.53
CA SER A 101 -3.70 4.90 -6.31
C SER A 101 -2.88 4.89 -5.03
N SER A 102 -1.80 5.62 -5.04
CA SER A 102 -0.93 5.76 -3.88
C SER A 102 -0.55 7.21 -3.60
N VAL A 103 -0.15 7.46 -2.36
CA VAL A 103 0.39 8.75 -1.94
C VAL A 103 1.49 8.57 -0.93
N MET A 104 2.61 9.26 -1.15
CA MET A 104 3.74 9.26 -0.22
C MET A 104 3.55 10.33 0.85
N PHE A 105 3.73 9.94 2.10
CA PHE A 105 3.87 10.86 3.24
C PHE A 105 5.30 10.79 3.76
N THR A 106 5.91 11.95 4.00
CA THR A 106 7.31 12.03 4.44
C THR A 106 7.43 12.95 5.65
N GLN A 107 8.12 12.48 6.69
CA GLN A 107 8.47 13.29 7.87
C GLN A 107 9.98 13.45 7.97
N GLY A 108 10.42 14.65 8.31
CA GLY A 108 11.83 14.99 8.50
C GLY A 108 12.37 15.90 7.41
N ASP A 109 13.66 16.18 7.51
CA ASP A 109 14.37 17.04 6.57
C ASP A 109 14.83 16.17 5.38
N ALA A 110 14.72 16.66 4.16
CA ALA A 110 15.21 15.98 2.95
C ALA A 110 16.72 15.67 2.98
N SER A 111 17.44 16.22 3.98
CA SER A 111 18.85 15.95 4.26
C SER A 111 19.06 14.84 5.30
N SER A 112 18.00 14.30 5.89
CA SER A 112 18.12 13.15 6.80
C SER A 112 18.58 11.92 6.01
N PRO A 113 19.56 11.16 6.49
CA PRO A 113 19.99 9.94 5.82
C PRO A 113 18.89 8.85 5.78
N LEU A 114 17.95 8.91 6.70
CA LEU A 114 16.79 8.03 6.78
C LEU A 114 15.57 8.87 7.19
N PRO A 115 14.81 9.42 6.22
CA PRO A 115 13.54 10.07 6.53
C PRO A 115 12.52 9.02 6.93
N THR A 116 11.57 9.39 7.79
CA THR A 116 10.38 8.57 8.02
C THR A 116 9.47 8.73 6.81
N THR A 117 9.11 7.62 6.19
CA THR A 117 8.25 7.61 4.99
C THR A 117 7.13 6.62 5.14
N LEU A 118 6.01 6.93 4.53
CA LEU A 118 4.87 6.03 4.37
C LEU A 118 4.31 6.19 2.95
N ASN A 119 4.28 5.12 2.19
CA ASN A 119 3.50 5.03 0.96
C ASN A 119 2.15 4.39 1.29
N LEU A 120 1.08 5.16 1.24
CA LEU A 120 -0.28 4.71 1.48
C LEU A 120 -0.94 4.37 0.14
N VAL A 121 -1.49 3.17 0.04
CA VAL A 121 -2.09 2.61 -1.17
C VAL A 121 -3.57 2.31 -0.91
N VAL A 122 -4.42 2.70 -1.86
CA VAL A 122 -5.81 2.26 -1.96
C VAL A 122 -5.99 1.57 -3.31
N ALA A 123 -6.49 0.36 -3.29
CA ALA A 123 -6.68 -0.42 -4.50
C ALA A 123 -7.97 -1.24 -4.50
N THR A 124 -8.51 -1.51 -5.68
CA THR A 124 -9.57 -2.48 -5.92
C THR A 124 -8.96 -3.72 -6.56
N VAL A 125 -9.29 -4.90 -6.05
CA VAL A 125 -8.75 -6.18 -6.51
C VAL A 125 -9.87 -7.15 -6.86
N GLU A 126 -9.58 -8.12 -7.72
CA GLU A 126 -10.43 -9.30 -7.95
C GLU A 126 -9.83 -10.51 -7.25
N GLY A 127 -10.60 -11.14 -6.35
CA GLY A 127 -10.21 -12.41 -5.76
C GLY A 127 -9.64 -12.33 -4.35
N GLU A 128 -8.53 -13.05 -4.10
CA GLU A 128 -7.90 -13.16 -2.78
C GLU A 128 -7.06 -11.92 -2.46
N SER A 129 -6.88 -11.65 -1.17
CA SER A 129 -6.06 -10.52 -0.71
C SER A 129 -4.60 -10.70 -1.11
N PRO A 130 -4.00 -9.75 -1.84
CA PRO A 130 -2.57 -9.77 -2.14
C PRO A 130 -1.70 -9.50 -0.90
N LEU A 131 -2.29 -9.22 0.26
CA LEU A 131 -1.56 -9.14 1.54
C LEU A 131 -1.33 -10.53 2.16
N THR A 132 -2.08 -11.55 1.74
CA THR A 132 -1.95 -12.92 2.27
C THR A 132 -0.53 -13.50 2.14
N PRO A 133 0.21 -13.31 1.02
CA PRO A 133 1.58 -13.78 0.91
C PRO A 133 2.55 -13.17 1.92
N LEU A 134 2.29 -11.95 2.42
CA LEU A 134 3.18 -11.30 3.40
C LEU A 134 3.29 -12.09 4.70
N SER A 135 2.19 -12.69 5.17
CA SER A 135 2.23 -13.56 6.36
C SER A 135 2.98 -14.87 6.11
N SER A 136 2.96 -15.39 4.87
CA SER A 136 3.73 -16.58 4.52
C SER A 136 5.24 -16.34 4.59
N VAL A 137 5.70 -15.12 4.31
CA VAL A 137 7.11 -14.75 4.45
C VAL A 137 7.58 -14.91 5.89
N ASN A 138 6.75 -14.55 6.86
CA ASN A 138 7.11 -14.63 8.28
C ASN A 138 7.29 -16.09 8.72
N ASP A 139 6.47 -17.00 8.21
CA ASP A 139 6.53 -18.43 8.52
C ASP A 139 7.74 -19.12 7.87
N GLU A 140 8.15 -18.69 6.68
CA GLU A 140 9.17 -19.36 5.85
C GLU A 140 10.55 -18.66 5.90
N CYS A 141 10.61 -17.39 6.29
CA CYS A 141 11.80 -16.52 6.29
C CYS A 141 12.13 -15.98 7.69
N ASP A 142 12.15 -16.79 8.71
CA ASP A 142 12.38 -16.37 10.11
C ASP A 142 13.58 -15.39 10.26
N GLU A 143 14.76 -15.82 9.82
CA GLU A 143 15.99 -15.02 9.79
C GLU A 143 16.82 -15.39 8.57
N VAL A 144 17.24 -14.41 7.81
CA VAL A 144 18.14 -14.57 6.66
C VAL A 144 19.44 -13.82 6.92
N THR A 145 20.56 -14.51 6.87
CA THR A 145 21.89 -13.92 7.00
C THR A 145 22.62 -13.95 5.66
N LEU A 146 23.06 -12.79 5.21
CA LEU A 146 23.88 -12.63 4.01
C LEU A 146 25.30 -12.29 4.41
N ASP A 147 26.25 -13.13 4.01
CA ASP A 147 27.66 -12.88 4.24
C ASP A 147 28.27 -12.15 3.04
N GLU A 148 28.58 -10.89 3.21
CA GLU A 148 29.29 -10.08 2.23
C GLU A 148 30.75 -9.82 2.63
N ALA A 149 31.58 -9.43 1.66
CA ALA A 149 32.99 -9.15 1.90
C ALA A 149 33.27 -8.01 2.92
N GLU A 150 32.29 -7.13 3.14
CA GLU A 150 32.35 -5.96 4.00
C GLU A 150 31.63 -6.14 5.36
N GLY A 151 30.96 -7.27 5.58
CA GLY A 151 30.23 -7.58 6.80
C GLY A 151 29.02 -8.50 6.53
N SER A 152 28.36 -8.97 7.59
CA SER A 152 27.12 -9.70 7.44
C SER A 152 25.90 -8.78 7.57
N MET A 153 24.91 -9.01 6.74
CA MET A 153 23.59 -8.40 6.83
C MET A 153 22.62 -9.45 7.38
N VAL A 154 21.84 -9.08 8.36
CA VAL A 154 20.82 -9.95 8.94
C VAL A 154 19.46 -9.32 8.66
N MET A 155 18.57 -10.08 8.06
CA MET A 155 17.16 -9.73 7.85
C MET A 155 16.30 -10.62 8.71
N THR A 156 15.37 -10.02 9.45
CA THR A 156 14.36 -10.73 10.24
C THR A 156 12.98 -10.30 9.81
N PHE A 157 12.06 -11.24 9.75
CA PHE A 157 10.67 -11.02 9.37
C PHE A 157 9.80 -11.33 10.58
N GLU A 158 8.88 -10.44 10.91
CA GLU A 158 7.98 -10.56 12.07
C GLU A 158 6.54 -10.26 11.62
N ASP A 159 5.58 -11.05 12.14
CA ASP A 159 4.15 -10.78 11.93
C ASP A 159 3.74 -9.46 12.57
N LEU A 160 2.79 -8.78 11.94
CA LEU A 160 2.08 -7.67 12.55
C LEU A 160 0.90 -8.21 13.39
N GLU A 161 0.65 -7.61 14.55
CA GLU A 161 -0.43 -8.06 15.45
C GLU A 161 -1.82 -7.56 15.03
N SER A 162 -1.87 -6.39 14.39
CA SER A 162 -3.10 -5.64 14.09
C SER A 162 -3.44 -5.52 12.60
N LEU A 163 -2.51 -5.87 11.72
CA LEU A 163 -2.63 -5.77 10.27
C LEU A 163 -2.20 -7.07 9.60
N ASP A 164 -2.77 -7.35 8.44
CA ASP A 164 -2.23 -8.39 7.56
C ASP A 164 -0.92 -7.87 6.94
N GLY A 165 0.22 -8.45 7.31
CA GLY A 165 1.49 -7.92 6.84
C GLY A 165 2.73 -8.44 7.55
N THR A 166 3.84 -7.78 7.30
CA THR A 166 5.15 -8.14 7.85
C THR A 166 5.97 -6.91 8.23
N LYS A 167 6.76 -7.05 9.27
CA LYS A 167 7.85 -6.15 9.61
C LYS A 167 9.16 -6.78 9.20
N LEU A 168 9.90 -6.13 8.33
CA LEU A 168 11.26 -6.49 7.94
C LEU A 168 12.26 -5.61 8.67
N SER A 169 13.13 -6.21 9.47
CA SER A 169 14.26 -5.53 10.10
C SER A 169 15.55 -5.94 9.41
N VAL A 170 16.27 -4.97 8.86
CA VAL A 170 17.57 -5.17 8.19
C VAL A 170 18.69 -4.60 9.06
N SER A 171 19.58 -5.47 9.53
CA SER A 171 20.70 -5.10 10.40
C SER A 171 22.03 -5.28 9.70
N MET A 172 22.89 -4.24 9.72
CA MET A 172 24.27 -4.24 9.26
C MET A 172 25.17 -3.65 10.34
N GLY A 173 25.86 -4.49 11.08
CA GLY A 173 26.69 -4.06 12.20
C GLY A 173 25.88 -3.39 13.31
N GLU A 174 26.08 -2.09 13.52
CA GLU A 174 25.33 -1.30 14.54
C GLU A 174 24.11 -0.57 13.95
N PHE A 175 23.86 -0.68 12.65
CA PHE A 175 22.74 -0.05 11.99
C PHE A 175 21.59 -1.05 11.81
N THR A 176 20.39 -0.64 12.18
CA THR A 176 19.16 -1.39 11.89
C THR A 176 18.16 -0.45 11.23
N VAL A 177 17.52 -0.93 10.19
CA VAL A 177 16.42 -0.25 9.50
C VAL A 177 15.21 -1.16 9.56
N ASP A 178 14.12 -0.63 10.12
CA ASP A 178 12.83 -1.30 10.16
C ASP A 178 11.95 -0.79 9.02
N MET A 179 11.38 -1.71 8.27
CA MET A 179 10.38 -1.46 7.24
C MET A 179 9.12 -2.27 7.61
N ILE A 180 7.97 -1.64 7.55
CA ILE A 180 6.69 -2.28 7.84
C ILE A 180 5.86 -2.24 6.57
N MET A 181 5.32 -3.38 6.19
CA MET A 181 4.38 -3.54 5.08
C MET A 181 3.14 -4.21 5.62
N GLY A 182 1.99 -3.55 5.53
CA GLY A 182 0.76 -4.15 6.03
C GLY A 182 -0.46 -3.34 5.69
N GLY A 183 -1.61 -3.96 5.88
CA GLY A 183 -2.88 -3.35 5.56
C GLY A 183 -4.06 -4.20 5.95
N THR A 184 -5.20 -3.89 5.35
CA THR A 184 -6.45 -4.63 5.50
C THR A 184 -7.19 -4.70 4.18
N MET A 185 -8.00 -5.72 4.03
CA MET A 185 -8.91 -5.86 2.89
C MET A 185 -10.34 -5.92 3.40
N GLU A 186 -11.19 -5.04 2.89
CA GLU A 186 -12.64 -5.07 3.09
C GLU A 186 -13.34 -5.26 1.74
N ASP A 187 -14.09 -6.34 1.59
CA ASP A 187 -14.69 -6.76 0.31
C ASP A 187 -13.61 -6.91 -0.78
N GLN A 188 -13.58 -6.00 -1.76
CA GLN A 188 -12.61 -5.95 -2.86
C GLN A 188 -11.65 -4.76 -2.75
N MET A 189 -11.74 -4.02 -1.65
CA MET A 189 -10.90 -2.85 -1.41
C MET A 189 -9.74 -3.20 -0.48
N ILE A 190 -8.54 -2.83 -0.90
CA ILE A 190 -7.34 -2.91 -0.08
C ILE A 190 -6.93 -1.51 0.34
N VAL A 191 -6.60 -1.40 1.61
CA VAL A 191 -5.85 -0.27 2.17
C VAL A 191 -4.56 -0.83 2.72
N ALA A 192 -3.44 -0.43 2.15
CA ALA A 192 -2.12 -0.91 2.56
C ALA A 192 -1.13 0.25 2.73
N GLY A 193 -0.12 0.02 3.56
CA GLY A 193 0.96 0.96 3.80
C GLY A 193 2.32 0.29 3.77
N PHE A 194 3.30 0.99 3.19
CA PHE A 194 4.71 0.64 3.19
C PHE A 194 5.46 1.75 3.91
N ALA A 195 5.99 1.45 5.08
CA ALA A 195 6.57 2.47 5.95
C ALA A 195 8.00 2.16 6.36
N THR A 196 8.81 3.22 6.49
CA THR A 196 10.14 3.19 7.10
C THR A 196 10.17 4.21 8.22
N GLY A 197 10.61 3.79 9.41
CA GLY A 197 10.72 4.67 10.57
C GLY A 197 9.38 4.95 11.29
N LEU A 198 8.31 4.22 10.94
CA LEU A 198 7.09 4.11 11.74
C LEU A 198 7.11 2.82 12.54
N ASP A 199 6.38 2.80 13.66
CA ASP A 199 6.02 1.57 14.35
C ASP A 199 4.66 1.03 13.85
N GLU A 200 4.32 -0.19 14.26
CA GLU A 200 3.09 -0.87 13.84
C GLU A 200 1.83 -0.11 14.27
N ASP A 201 1.79 0.41 15.50
CA ASP A 201 0.64 1.15 16.02
C ASP A 201 0.37 2.40 15.17
N GLN A 202 1.43 3.10 14.76
CA GLN A 202 1.34 4.28 13.89
C GLN A 202 0.83 3.92 12.49
N LEU A 203 1.30 2.82 11.91
CA LEU A 203 0.79 2.35 10.62
C LEU A 203 -0.68 1.96 10.74
N ALA A 204 -1.06 1.22 11.79
CA ALA A 204 -2.45 0.83 12.03
C ALA A 204 -3.37 2.05 12.16
N GLU A 205 -2.95 3.10 12.88
CA GLU A 205 -3.71 4.35 13.01
C GLU A 205 -3.98 5.01 11.64
N VAL A 206 -2.99 5.00 10.74
CA VAL A 206 -3.17 5.54 9.38
C VAL A 206 -4.10 4.67 8.55
N ILE A 207 -3.95 3.34 8.60
CA ILE A 207 -4.83 2.40 7.89
C ILE A 207 -6.28 2.55 8.37
N GLU A 208 -6.51 2.63 9.69
CA GLU A 208 -7.84 2.86 10.27
C GLU A 208 -8.46 4.18 9.79
N ALA A 209 -7.67 5.26 9.76
CA ALA A 209 -8.14 6.56 9.27
C ALA A 209 -8.52 6.51 7.78
N GLN A 210 -7.75 5.80 6.97
CA GLN A 210 -8.05 5.61 5.55
C GLN A 210 -9.31 4.76 5.34
N VAL A 211 -9.47 3.68 6.10
CA VAL A 211 -10.67 2.83 6.05
C VAL A 211 -11.91 3.62 6.48
N ALA A 212 -11.82 4.41 7.54
CA ALA A 212 -12.93 5.26 7.97
C ALA A 212 -13.36 6.25 6.89
N LYS A 213 -12.40 6.88 6.19
CA LYS A 213 -12.70 7.77 5.05
C LYS A 213 -13.39 7.04 3.90
N LEU A 214 -12.97 5.82 3.59
CA LEU A 214 -13.64 4.99 2.57
C LEU A 214 -15.09 4.71 2.93
N GLN A 215 -15.37 4.39 4.19
CA GLN A 215 -16.72 4.12 4.68
C GLN A 215 -17.62 5.37 4.67
N ASP A 216 -17.06 6.56 4.91
CA ASP A 216 -17.80 7.84 4.86
C ASP A 216 -18.13 8.28 3.42
N THR A 217 -17.47 7.72 2.42
CA THR A 217 -17.67 8.04 0.99
C THR A 217 -18.81 7.20 0.35
N GLN A 218 -19.33 6.21 1.07
CA GLN A 218 -20.47 5.35 0.68
C GLN A 218 -21.79 6.05 0.95
#